data_207bfcf6dab88c7eae02d16db26d56ec
#
_entry.id   207bfcf6dab88c7eae02d16db26d56ec
#
_cell.length_a   1.000
_cell.length_b   1.000
_cell.length_c   1.000
_cell.angle_alpha   90.00
_cell.angle_beta   90.00
_cell.angle_gamma   90.00
#
_symmetry.space_group_name_H-M   'P 1'
#
loop_
_entity.id
_entity.type
_entity.pdbx_description
1 polymer ?
#
loop_
_entity_poly.entity_id
_entity_poly.type
_entity_poly.pdbx_seq_one_letter_code
_entity_poly.pdbx_strand_id
1 'polypeptide(L)'
;PYQGAATGVGGIMRDVFTMGARPIANLNSIHFGSTQHKKTKSLLRGVVRGIGGYGNCIGVPTIGGQTCFDDSYNGNILVNAMTLGLVKKNKIFYSKAAGIDKPLIYVGSKTGRYGIHGASMAXX
;
A
#
# COMPACT_ATOMS: atom_id res chain seq x y z
N PRO A 1 4.70 -0.20 -12.52
CA PRO A 1 4.92 0.29 -11.15
C PRO A 1 3.70 0.97 -10.51
N TYR A 2 2.84 1.64 -11.31
CA TYR A 2 1.67 2.32 -10.75
C TYR A 2 0.77 1.35 -9.96
N GLN A 3 0.34 0.28 -10.60
CA GLN A 3 -0.60 -0.66 -9.97
C GLN A 3 0.02 -1.36 -8.75
N GLY A 4 1.30 -1.74 -8.85
CA GLY A 4 1.98 -2.38 -7.72
C GLY A 4 2.08 -1.46 -6.52
N ALA A 5 2.49 -0.21 -6.73
CA ALA A 5 2.61 0.77 -5.64
C ALA A 5 1.22 1.09 -5.04
N ALA A 6 0.22 1.27 -5.88
CA ALA A 6 -1.14 1.54 -5.42
C ALA A 6 -1.68 0.37 -4.59
N THR A 7 -1.44 -0.86 -5.04
CA THR A 7 -1.87 -2.06 -4.32
C THR A 7 -1.18 -2.18 -2.97
N GLY A 8 0.12 -1.87 -2.93
CA GLY A 8 0.88 -1.91 -1.69
C GLY A 8 0.34 -0.94 -0.66
N VAL A 9 0.14 0.30 -1.06
CA VAL A 9 -0.40 1.33 -0.16
C VAL A 9 -1.84 0.97 0.27
N GLY A 10 -2.67 0.56 -0.68
CA GLY A 10 -4.04 0.19 -0.39
C GLY A 10 -4.14 -1.00 0.55
N GLY A 11 -3.29 -2.00 0.33
CA GLY A 11 -3.28 -3.20 1.15
C GLY A 11 -2.94 -2.91 2.60
N ILE A 12 -1.88 -2.12 2.83
CA ILE A 12 -1.48 -1.82 4.21
C ILE A 12 -2.51 -0.91 4.91
N MET A 13 -3.11 0.03 4.18
CA MET A 13 -4.18 0.84 4.76
C MET A 13 -5.38 -0.03 5.15
N ARG A 14 -5.70 -1.01 4.32
CA ARG A 14 -6.81 -1.92 4.60
C ARG A 14 -6.52 -2.78 5.82
N ASP A 15 -5.28 -3.25 5.97
CA ASP A 15 -4.90 -4.02 7.16
C ASP A 15 -5.11 -3.21 8.44
N VAL A 16 -4.70 -1.95 8.43
CA VAL A 16 -4.91 -1.05 9.58
C VAL A 16 -6.40 -0.87 9.85
N PHE A 17 -7.17 -0.65 8.79
CA PHE A 17 -8.63 -0.43 8.90
C PHE A 17 -9.34 -1.66 9.47
N THR A 18 -8.96 -2.87 9.02
CA THR A 18 -9.64 -4.09 9.47
C THR A 18 -9.37 -4.43 10.93
N MET A 19 -8.32 -3.84 11.51
CA MET A 19 -8.07 -3.97 12.95
C MET A 19 -8.91 -3.03 13.79
N GLY A 20 -9.77 -2.24 13.17
CA GLY A 20 -10.59 -1.24 13.86
C GLY A 20 -9.91 0.10 14.01
N ALA A 21 -8.75 0.29 13.42
CA ALA A 21 -8.02 1.54 13.49
C ALA A 21 -8.38 2.45 12.33
N ARG A 22 -8.37 3.74 12.58
CA ARG A 22 -8.57 4.74 11.52
C ARG A 22 -7.21 5.13 10.95
N PRO A 23 -6.95 4.84 9.67
CA PRO A 23 -5.70 5.30 9.05
C PRO A 23 -5.64 6.83 9.04
N ILE A 24 -4.50 7.39 9.43
CA ILE A 24 -4.34 8.85 9.53
C ILE A 24 -3.19 9.37 8.71
N ALA A 25 -2.19 8.53 8.40
CA ALA A 25 -1.01 8.99 7.67
C ALA A 25 -0.28 7.82 7.04
N ASN A 26 0.34 8.08 5.90
CA ASN A 26 1.23 7.15 5.23
C ASN A 26 2.66 7.69 5.24
N LEU A 27 3.63 6.76 5.35
CA LEU A 27 5.04 7.04 5.18
C LEU A 27 5.60 5.88 4.37
N ASN A 28 6.51 6.17 3.45
CA ASN A 28 7.02 5.13 2.59
C ASN A 28 8.53 5.20 2.48
N SER A 29 9.17 4.05 2.31
CA SER A 29 10.60 3.96 2.00
C SER A 29 10.70 3.38 0.61
N ILE A 30 11.14 4.19 -0.35
CA ILE A 30 11.16 3.80 -1.75
C ILE A 30 12.58 3.86 -2.30
N HIS A 31 12.92 2.82 -3.06
CA HIS A 31 14.30 2.62 -3.51
C HIS A 31 14.32 2.40 -5.01
N PHE A 32 15.14 3.18 -5.68
CA PHE A 32 15.25 3.19 -7.13
C PHE A 32 16.70 3.01 -7.55
N GLY A 33 16.88 2.66 -8.82
CA GLY A 33 18.21 2.56 -9.39
C GLY A 33 18.89 3.92 -9.56
N SER A 34 20.06 3.88 -10.16
CA SER A 34 20.82 5.11 -10.46
C SER A 34 19.94 6.12 -11.19
N THR A 35 20.14 7.40 -10.87
CA THR A 35 19.47 8.48 -11.56
C THR A 35 19.83 8.52 -13.06
N GLN A 36 20.95 7.90 -13.43
CA GLN A 36 21.39 7.82 -14.83
C GLN A 36 20.79 6.63 -15.57
N HIS A 37 20.19 5.67 -14.85
CA HIS A 37 19.62 4.49 -15.49
C HIS A 37 18.33 4.86 -16.23
N LYS A 38 18.21 4.36 -17.48
CA LYS A 38 17.14 4.77 -18.40
C LYS A 38 15.72 4.55 -17.88
N LYS A 39 15.51 3.56 -17.01
CA LYS A 39 14.17 3.25 -16.49
C LYS A 39 13.82 3.99 -15.21
N THR A 40 14.79 4.53 -14.49
CA THR A 40 14.56 5.09 -13.13
C THR A 40 13.49 6.17 -13.13
N LYS A 41 13.57 7.11 -14.07
CA LYS A 41 12.61 8.24 -14.12
C LYS A 41 11.16 7.75 -14.32
N SER A 42 10.94 6.80 -15.22
CA SER A 42 9.59 6.29 -15.46
C SER A 42 9.07 5.45 -14.31
N LEU A 43 9.96 4.67 -13.68
CA LEU A 43 9.58 3.87 -12.51
C LEU A 43 9.20 4.77 -11.32
N LEU A 44 10.01 5.79 -11.07
CA LEU A 44 9.74 6.78 -10.01
C LEU A 44 8.39 7.44 -10.23
N ARG A 45 8.15 7.94 -11.45
CA ARG A 45 6.89 8.59 -11.79
C ARG A 45 5.69 7.66 -11.55
N GLY A 46 5.80 6.40 -11.98
CA GLY A 46 4.74 5.43 -11.79
C GLY A 46 4.45 5.14 -10.32
N VAL A 47 5.51 4.96 -9.51
CA VAL A 47 5.37 4.71 -8.08
C VAL A 47 4.70 5.89 -7.37
N VAL A 48 5.20 7.10 -7.62
CA VAL A 48 4.65 8.30 -6.97
C VAL A 48 3.17 8.48 -7.31
N ARG A 49 2.81 8.27 -8.58
CA ARG A 49 1.42 8.40 -9.00
C ARG A 49 0.54 7.30 -8.37
N GLY A 50 1.07 6.09 -8.22
CA GLY A 50 0.34 5.00 -7.58
C GLY A 50 0.08 5.28 -6.10
N ILE A 51 1.12 5.72 -5.38
CA ILE A 51 1.01 6.06 -3.97
C ILE A 51 0.01 7.21 -3.78
N GLY A 52 0.20 8.29 -4.52
CA GLY A 52 -0.65 9.48 -4.40
C GLY A 52 -2.08 9.23 -4.82
N GLY A 53 -2.26 8.46 -5.88
CA GLY A 53 -3.60 8.16 -6.39
C GLY A 53 -4.44 7.41 -5.39
N TYR A 54 -3.86 6.40 -4.74
CA TYR A 54 -4.60 5.61 -3.76
C TYR A 54 -4.85 6.42 -2.47
N GLY A 55 -3.81 7.06 -1.94
CA GLY A 55 -3.94 7.85 -0.73
C GLY A 55 -4.96 8.98 -0.89
N ASN A 56 -4.95 9.61 -2.06
CA ASN A 56 -5.86 10.71 -2.37
C ASN A 56 -7.32 10.25 -2.38
N CYS A 57 -7.58 9.07 -2.94
CA CYS A 57 -8.96 8.54 -2.99
C CYS A 57 -9.53 8.28 -1.60
N ILE A 58 -8.69 7.92 -0.64
CA ILE A 58 -9.14 7.60 0.73
C ILE A 58 -9.01 8.83 1.64
N GLY A 59 -8.26 9.82 1.22
CA GLY A 59 -8.04 11.02 2.02
C GLY A 59 -7.01 10.84 3.13
N VAL A 60 -6.07 9.90 2.96
CA VAL A 60 -5.00 9.68 3.92
C VAL A 60 -3.70 10.24 3.33
N PRO A 61 -3.12 11.27 3.95
CA PRO A 61 -1.94 11.92 3.38
C PRO A 61 -0.67 11.10 3.56
N THR A 62 0.24 11.20 2.60
CA THR A 62 1.61 10.73 2.76
C THR A 62 2.41 11.89 3.34
N ILE A 63 2.81 11.76 4.60
CA ILE A 63 3.41 12.87 5.35
C ILE A 63 4.92 12.82 5.40
N GLY A 64 5.54 11.74 4.93
CA GLY A 64 6.99 11.62 4.97
C GLY A 64 7.47 10.30 4.41
N GLY A 65 8.74 10.04 4.66
CA GLY A 65 9.37 8.82 4.18
C GLY A 65 10.78 9.11 3.71
N GLN A 66 11.31 8.19 2.91
CA GLN A 66 12.62 8.37 2.33
C GLN A 66 12.64 7.85 0.89
N THR A 67 13.50 8.43 0.09
CA THR A 67 13.73 7.97 -1.28
C THR A 67 15.22 7.77 -1.45
N CYS A 68 15.60 6.58 -1.87
CA CYS A 68 17.00 6.20 -2.02
C CYS A 68 17.29 5.81 -3.47
N PHE A 69 18.49 6.08 -3.92
CA PHE A 69 18.96 5.71 -5.26
C PHE A 69 20.26 4.93 -5.14
N ASP A 70 20.29 3.75 -5.75
CA ASP A 70 21.48 2.90 -5.70
C ASP A 70 21.44 1.97 -6.91
N ASP A 71 22.62 1.72 -7.49
CA ASP A 71 22.73 0.88 -8.68
C ASP A 71 22.15 -0.51 -8.50
N SER A 72 22.14 -1.03 -7.28
CA SER A 72 21.60 -2.38 -7.01
C SER A 72 20.11 -2.46 -7.32
N TYR A 73 19.41 -1.34 -7.39
CA TYR A 73 17.98 -1.30 -7.73
C TYR A 73 17.71 -0.96 -9.20
N ASN A 74 18.72 -0.97 -10.05
CA ASN A 74 18.55 -0.66 -11.47
C ASN A 74 17.53 -1.61 -12.12
N GLY A 75 16.39 -1.04 -12.53
CA GLY A 75 15.34 -1.82 -13.17
C GLY A 75 14.49 -2.68 -12.24
N ASN A 76 14.87 -2.78 -10.97
CA ASN A 76 14.17 -3.63 -9.99
C ASN A 76 14.00 -2.87 -8.67
N ILE A 77 13.01 -2.01 -8.63
CA ILE A 77 12.78 -1.08 -7.53
C ILE A 77 12.15 -1.76 -6.31
N LEU A 78 12.21 -1.07 -5.18
CA LEU A 78 11.58 -1.54 -3.94
C LEU A 78 10.70 -0.43 -3.36
N VAL A 79 9.47 -0.80 -2.98
CA VAL A 79 8.52 0.12 -2.35
C VAL A 79 8.08 -0.51 -1.03
N ASN A 80 8.42 0.14 0.07
CA ASN A 80 7.93 -0.24 1.39
C ASN A 80 6.91 0.78 1.82
N ALA A 81 5.66 0.34 1.99
CA ALA A 81 4.57 1.21 2.41
C ALA A 81 4.30 1.03 3.89
N MET A 82 4.08 2.14 4.57
CA MET A 82 3.76 2.14 6.00
C MET A 82 2.54 3.02 6.22
N THR A 83 1.62 2.54 7.04
CA THR A 83 0.43 3.32 7.41
C THR A 83 0.31 3.39 8.93
N LEU A 84 0.02 4.58 9.43
CA LEU A 84 -0.29 4.80 10.83
C LEU A 84 -1.79 4.90 11.00
N GLY A 85 -2.31 4.26 12.03
CA GLY A 85 -3.72 4.36 12.38
C GLY A 85 -3.90 4.59 13.86
N LEU A 86 -5.07 5.09 14.22
CA LEU A 86 -5.44 5.33 15.62
C LEU A 86 -6.60 4.41 15.99
N VAL A 87 -6.50 3.80 17.17
CA VAL A 87 -7.55 2.93 17.69
C VAL A 87 -7.54 2.98 19.20
N LYS A 88 -8.71 2.92 19.81
CA LYS A 88 -8.80 2.79 21.26
C LYS A 88 -8.39 1.36 21.63
N LYS A 89 -7.60 1.21 22.70
CA LYS A 89 -7.04 -0.09 23.10
C LYS A 89 -8.13 -1.15 23.22
N ASN A 90 -9.30 -0.81 23.74
CA ASN A 90 -10.40 -1.76 23.93
C ASN A 90 -11.28 -1.93 22.69
N LYS A 91 -10.91 -1.33 21.57
CA LYS A 91 -11.68 -1.43 20.31
C LYS A 91 -10.93 -2.12 19.20
N ILE A 92 -9.81 -2.78 19.52
CA ILE A 92 -9.02 -3.49 18.53
C ILE A 92 -9.75 -4.78 18.14
N PHE A 93 -9.91 -4.99 16.83
CA PHE A 93 -10.50 -6.22 16.30
C PHE A 93 -9.39 -7.21 15.95
N TYR A 94 -9.62 -8.46 16.33
CA TYR A 94 -8.72 -9.55 15.98
C TYR A 94 -9.43 -10.48 14.99
N SER A 95 -8.69 -10.89 13.98
CA SER A 95 -9.23 -11.78 12.95
C SER A 95 -9.46 -13.17 13.53
N LYS A 96 -10.72 -13.52 13.74
CA LYS A 96 -11.09 -14.84 14.24
C LYS A 96 -12.51 -15.17 13.82
N ALA A 97 -12.75 -16.45 13.59
CA ALA A 97 -14.10 -16.94 13.31
C ALA A 97 -14.85 -16.99 14.64
N ALA A 98 -15.92 -16.22 14.75
CA ALA A 98 -16.71 -16.16 15.98
C ALA A 98 -18.19 -15.97 15.63
N GLY A 99 -19.06 -16.54 16.45
CA GLY A 99 -20.50 -16.43 16.28
C GLY A 99 -21.05 -17.56 15.42
N ILE A 100 -21.37 -18.66 16.10
CA ILE A 100 -22.00 -19.83 15.44
C ILE A 100 -23.29 -19.37 14.76
N ASP A 101 -23.47 -19.80 13.52
CA ASP A 101 -24.66 -19.53 12.69
C ASP A 101 -24.85 -18.06 12.32
N LYS A 102 -23.86 -17.22 12.53
CA LYS A 102 -23.93 -15.83 12.06
C LYS A 102 -23.56 -15.75 10.57
N PRO A 103 -24.19 -14.86 9.82
CA PRO A 103 -23.91 -14.76 8.39
C PRO A 103 -22.52 -14.20 8.12
N LEU A 104 -21.89 -14.71 7.07
CA LEU A 104 -20.67 -14.14 6.52
C LEU A 104 -21.07 -13.20 5.38
N ILE A 105 -20.73 -11.92 5.52
CA ILE A 105 -21.15 -10.91 4.57
C ILE A 105 -19.95 -10.45 3.74
N TYR A 106 -20.06 -10.58 2.42
CA TYR A 106 -19.05 -10.07 1.50
C TYR A 106 -19.48 -8.70 0.99
N VAL A 107 -18.64 -7.70 1.19
CA VAL A 107 -18.92 -6.32 0.80
C VAL A 107 -17.83 -5.82 -0.13
N GLY A 108 -18.22 -5.32 -1.28
CA GLY A 108 -17.26 -4.78 -2.24
C GLY A 108 -17.85 -4.63 -3.62
N SER A 109 -17.07 -4.05 -4.50
CA SER A 109 -17.45 -3.91 -5.89
C SER A 109 -17.10 -5.17 -6.67
N LYS A 110 -17.59 -5.26 -7.89
CA LYS A 110 -17.25 -6.37 -8.78
C LYS A 110 -15.75 -6.35 -9.05
N THR A 111 -15.12 -7.49 -8.85
CA THR A 111 -13.68 -7.62 -9.01
C THR A 111 -13.26 -7.54 -10.48
N GLY A 112 -12.30 -6.69 -10.79
CA GLY A 112 -11.68 -6.60 -12.10
C GLY A 112 -10.29 -7.22 -12.08
N ARG A 113 -9.57 -7.02 -13.17
CA ARG A 113 -8.20 -7.55 -13.30
C ARG A 113 -7.13 -6.52 -12.92
N TYR A 114 -7.53 -5.36 -12.45
CA TYR A 114 -6.61 -4.29 -12.09
C TYR A 114 -5.79 -4.69 -10.86
N GLY A 115 -4.50 -4.52 -10.96
CA GLY A 115 -3.60 -4.83 -9.85
C GLY A 115 -3.41 -6.31 -9.55
N ILE A 116 -3.92 -7.18 -10.43
CA ILE A 116 -3.70 -8.62 -10.28
C ILE A 116 -2.18 -8.87 -10.27
N HIS A 117 -1.70 -9.70 -9.35
CA HIS A 117 -0.28 -9.94 -9.10
C HIS A 117 0.49 -8.76 -8.50
N GLY A 118 -0.17 -7.60 -8.29
CA GLY A 118 0.49 -6.45 -7.70
C GLY A 118 1.00 -6.75 -6.29
N ALA A 119 0.14 -7.30 -5.46
CA ALA A 119 0.50 -7.65 -4.08
C ALA A 119 1.49 -8.82 -4.06
N SER A 120 1.34 -9.79 -4.97
CA SER A 120 2.27 -10.92 -5.07
C SER A 120 3.68 -10.46 -5.37
N MET A 121 3.82 -9.50 -6.25
CA MET A 121 5.13 -8.94 -6.60
C MET A 121 5.69 -8.06 -5.50
N ALA A 122 4.84 -7.47 -4.72
CA ALA A 122 5.26 -6.61 -3.62
C ALA A 122 5.59 -7.38 -2.34
N UNK A 123 4.88 -8.18 -2.29
CA UNK A 123 5.00 -8.93 -1.15
C UNK A 123 6.01 -9.95 -1.14
N UNK A 124 6.09 -9.99 -1.90
CA UNK A 124 6.98 -10.99 -2.12
C UNK A 124 7.86 -11.04 -1.36
#